data_57a67537ab0d2fe3c001c5766d326244
#
_entry.id   57a67537ab0d2fe3c001c5766d326244
#
_cell.length_a   1.000
_cell.length_b   1.000
_cell.length_c   1.000
_cell.angle_alpha   90.00
_cell.angle_beta   90.00
_cell.angle_gamma   90.00
#
_symmetry.space_group_name_H-M   'P 1'
#
loop_
_entity.id
_entity.type
_entity.pdbx_description
1 polymer ?
#
loop_
_entity_poly.entity_id
_entity_poly.type
_entity_poly.pdbx_seq_one_letter_code
_entity_poly.pdbx_strand_id
1 'polypeptide(L)'
;NSMLAFIRFDETEVPSYQFPLFAGESPHINGLEDYPGEYTYKYPKAGYPNSKVEVRTFDIKSKVTRTMKLPLDADGYIPRIRFTQDPNKLAIMTLNRHQNRFDMYFADPRSTVCKLALRDESPYYISENVFDNIQFYPENFSFLSDKDGYPHLYWYSMGGNLIKQVTKGAHEVESFLGYDEADGSFYFISNEESPMRQAVYKIDRKGKKTKLSQKAGMNSALFSPTMKYYINTYTNLDTPAVITLNDNEGKTLKTLEANNALKQKLAQVALPQKEFFKFKTSQGVELNGWMMKPADFSASKKY
;
A
#
# COMPACT_ATOMS: atom_id res chain seq x y z
N ASN A 1 8.57 -13.11 22.60
CA ASN A 1 7.17 -12.74 22.42
C ASN A 1 6.29 -13.63 23.30
N SER A 2 5.50 -13.01 24.19
CA SER A 2 4.65 -13.73 25.15
C SER A 2 3.15 -13.61 24.82
N MET A 3 2.81 -12.77 23.83
CA MET A 3 1.44 -12.51 23.43
C MET A 3 1.26 -12.79 21.93
N LEU A 4 0.13 -13.37 21.57
CA LEU A 4 -0.39 -13.47 20.21
C LEU A 4 -1.62 -12.56 20.11
N ALA A 5 -1.77 -11.81 19.03
CA ALA A 5 -2.97 -11.04 18.72
C ALA A 5 -3.56 -11.51 17.39
N PHE A 6 -4.88 -11.61 17.31
CA PHE A 6 -5.59 -12.05 16.11
C PHE A 6 -6.98 -11.40 16.02
N ILE A 7 -7.49 -11.31 14.81
CA ILE A 7 -8.84 -10.86 14.52
C ILE A 7 -9.73 -12.09 14.44
N ARG A 8 -10.88 -12.07 15.12
CA ARG A 8 -11.94 -13.04 14.99
C ARG A 8 -13.06 -12.46 14.14
N PHE A 9 -13.50 -13.21 13.15
CA PHE A 9 -14.67 -12.90 12.33
C PHE A 9 -15.82 -13.82 12.72
N ASP A 10 -17.00 -13.24 12.93
CA ASP A 10 -18.25 -13.97 13.05
C ASP A 10 -19.10 -13.64 11.82
N GLU A 11 -19.23 -14.62 10.93
CA GLU A 11 -19.93 -14.52 9.65
C GLU A 11 -21.27 -15.24 9.65
N THR A 12 -21.82 -15.55 10.84
CA THR A 12 -23.06 -16.33 10.97
C THR A 12 -24.23 -15.66 10.21
N GLU A 13 -24.33 -14.34 10.29
CA GLU A 13 -25.39 -13.57 9.63
C GLU A 13 -25.06 -13.14 8.20
N VAL A 14 -23.84 -13.35 7.74
CA VAL A 14 -23.41 -12.95 6.40
C VAL A 14 -23.96 -13.91 5.37
N PRO A 15 -24.68 -13.43 4.33
CA PRO A 15 -25.17 -14.29 3.25
C PRO A 15 -24.05 -14.98 2.50
N SER A 16 -24.34 -16.19 2.01
CA SER A 16 -23.41 -16.90 1.14
C SER A 16 -23.56 -16.44 -0.30
N TYR A 17 -22.46 -16.34 -1.01
CA TYR A 17 -22.39 -16.12 -2.44
C TYR A 17 -21.74 -17.33 -3.10
N GLN A 18 -22.20 -17.68 -4.29
CA GLN A 18 -21.78 -18.86 -5.00
C GLN A 18 -21.51 -18.52 -6.46
N PHE A 19 -20.45 -19.06 -7.00
CA PHE A 19 -20.19 -18.99 -8.44
C PHE A 19 -19.54 -20.28 -8.96
N PRO A 20 -19.73 -20.61 -10.25
CA PRO A 20 -19.15 -21.80 -10.84
C PRO A 20 -17.63 -21.65 -11.00
N LEU A 21 -16.91 -22.72 -10.75
CA LEU A 21 -15.49 -22.87 -11.07
C LEU A 21 -15.36 -23.78 -12.28
N PHE A 22 -14.66 -23.30 -13.29
CA PHE A 22 -14.34 -24.06 -14.48
C PHE A 22 -12.88 -24.57 -14.40
N ALA A 23 -12.56 -25.67 -15.09
CA ALA A 23 -11.24 -26.28 -15.10
C ALA A 23 -10.23 -25.39 -15.79
N GLY A 24 -10.14 -24.38 -16.24
CA GLY A 24 -9.15 -23.48 -16.84
C GLY A 24 -7.73 -24.06 -16.86
N GLU A 25 -6.75 -23.22 -16.97
CA GLU A 25 -5.32 -23.60 -16.96
C GLU A 25 -4.78 -23.91 -15.54
N SER A 26 -5.63 -23.95 -14.53
CA SER A 26 -5.20 -24.17 -13.15
C SER A 26 -5.08 -25.68 -12.82
N PRO A 27 -3.87 -26.22 -12.65
CA PRO A 27 -3.66 -27.64 -12.39
C PRO A 27 -4.13 -28.09 -11.00
N HIS A 28 -4.59 -27.16 -10.16
CA HIS A 28 -5.02 -27.45 -8.79
C HIS A 28 -6.49 -27.83 -8.67
N ILE A 29 -7.28 -27.67 -9.73
CA ILE A 29 -8.72 -27.97 -9.73
C ILE A 29 -8.92 -29.22 -10.60
N ASN A 30 -8.57 -30.39 -10.03
CA ASN A 30 -8.81 -31.67 -10.68
C ASN A 30 -10.30 -32.03 -10.61
N GLY A 31 -10.84 -32.66 -11.64
CA GLY A 31 -12.19 -33.19 -11.67
C GLY A 31 -13.26 -32.20 -12.12
N LEU A 32 -12.87 -31.10 -12.80
CA LEU A 32 -13.79 -30.11 -13.36
C LEU A 32 -13.77 -30.12 -14.91
N GLU A 33 -13.29 -31.19 -15.53
CA GLU A 33 -13.14 -31.28 -16.99
C GLU A 33 -14.50 -31.30 -17.71
N ASP A 34 -15.50 -32.00 -17.16
CA ASP A 34 -16.80 -32.17 -17.77
C ASP A 34 -17.89 -31.24 -17.20
N TYR A 35 -17.81 -30.95 -15.89
CA TYR A 35 -18.79 -30.12 -15.19
C TYR A 35 -18.09 -29.09 -14.32
N PRO A 36 -18.64 -27.86 -14.24
CA PRO A 36 -18.11 -26.86 -13.33
C PRO A 36 -18.31 -27.30 -11.86
N GLY A 37 -17.32 -27.01 -11.02
CA GLY A 37 -17.47 -27.05 -9.59
C GLY A 37 -18.13 -25.78 -9.06
N GLU A 38 -18.36 -25.75 -7.76
CA GLU A 38 -18.94 -24.59 -7.06
C GLU A 38 -17.97 -24.06 -6.02
N TYR A 39 -17.84 -22.73 -5.97
CA TYR A 39 -17.16 -22.05 -4.90
C TYR A 39 -18.15 -21.19 -4.12
N THR A 40 -18.35 -21.55 -2.87
CA THR A 40 -19.29 -20.87 -1.96
C THR A 40 -18.51 -20.22 -0.83
N TYR A 41 -18.76 -18.93 -0.59
CA TYR A 41 -18.14 -18.17 0.49
C TYR A 41 -19.08 -17.09 1.02
N LYS A 42 -18.78 -16.56 2.20
CA LYS A 42 -19.56 -15.48 2.80
C LYS A 42 -19.21 -14.16 2.11
N TYR A 43 -20.22 -13.43 1.65
CA TYR A 43 -20.03 -12.17 0.92
C TYR A 43 -21.14 -11.16 1.24
N PRO A 44 -20.85 -10.14 2.05
CA PRO A 44 -21.80 -9.11 2.40
C PRO A 44 -21.97 -8.12 1.24
N LYS A 45 -22.99 -8.30 0.40
CA LYS A 45 -23.33 -7.29 -0.62
C LYS A 45 -23.82 -6.01 0.06
N ALA A 46 -23.84 -4.89 -0.71
CA ALA A 46 -24.38 -3.63 -0.22
C ALA A 46 -25.81 -3.80 0.37
N GLY A 47 -26.03 -3.25 1.56
CA GLY A 47 -27.30 -3.36 2.29
C GLY A 47 -27.46 -4.65 3.11
N TYR A 48 -26.55 -5.61 3.02
CA TYR A 48 -26.58 -6.84 3.84
C TYR A 48 -25.68 -6.74 5.08
N PRO A 49 -25.92 -7.59 6.09
CA PRO A 49 -25.07 -7.64 7.29
C PRO A 49 -23.61 -7.89 6.97
N ASN A 50 -22.73 -7.16 7.64
CA ASN A 50 -21.28 -7.38 7.59
C ASN A 50 -20.86 -8.43 8.63
N SER A 51 -19.64 -8.96 8.49
CA SER A 51 -19.01 -9.79 9.53
C SER A 51 -18.88 -8.98 10.82
N LYS A 52 -19.22 -9.60 11.97
CA LYS A 52 -18.91 -9.02 13.29
C LYS A 52 -17.47 -9.34 13.64
N VAL A 53 -16.68 -8.32 13.87
CA VAL A 53 -15.23 -8.46 14.05
C VAL A 53 -14.80 -8.02 15.44
N GLU A 54 -13.84 -8.74 16.02
CA GLU A 54 -13.24 -8.41 17.30
C GLU A 54 -11.75 -8.74 17.31
N VAL A 55 -10.97 -8.00 18.09
CA VAL A 55 -9.56 -8.34 18.34
C VAL A 55 -9.46 -9.15 19.62
N ARG A 56 -8.73 -10.25 19.53
CA ARG A 56 -8.39 -11.11 20.67
C ARG A 56 -6.88 -11.19 20.86
N THR A 57 -6.50 -11.34 22.11
CA THR A 57 -5.12 -11.60 22.51
C THR A 57 -5.04 -12.90 23.30
N PHE A 58 -3.96 -13.65 23.06
CA PHE A 58 -3.66 -14.90 23.76
C PHE A 58 -2.31 -14.79 24.44
N ASP A 59 -2.28 -14.98 25.75
CA ASP A 59 -1.07 -15.03 26.53
C ASP A 59 -0.51 -16.47 26.51
N ILE A 60 0.67 -16.63 25.89
CA ILE A 60 1.28 -17.93 25.65
C ILE A 60 1.64 -18.62 26.96
N LYS A 61 2.01 -17.85 27.99
CA LYS A 61 2.44 -18.39 29.28
C LYS A 61 1.24 -18.83 30.12
N SER A 62 0.25 -17.98 30.30
CA SER A 62 -0.94 -18.27 31.12
C SER A 62 -2.03 -19.03 30.37
N LYS A 63 -1.93 -19.17 29.05
CA LYS A 63 -2.94 -19.79 28.16
C LYS A 63 -4.30 -19.10 28.19
N VAL A 64 -4.35 -17.83 28.56
CA VAL A 64 -5.59 -17.06 28.67
C VAL A 64 -5.82 -16.24 27.40
N THR A 65 -7.02 -16.39 26.81
CA THR A 65 -7.52 -15.53 25.72
C THR A 65 -8.36 -14.38 26.30
N ARG A 66 -8.17 -13.18 25.76
CA ARG A 66 -8.93 -11.97 26.13
C ARG A 66 -9.46 -11.30 24.89
N THR A 67 -10.66 -10.71 24.98
CA THR A 67 -11.20 -9.83 23.93
C THR A 67 -10.85 -8.38 24.27
N MET A 68 -10.36 -7.64 23.29
CA MET A 68 -10.00 -6.24 23.44
C MET A 68 -11.26 -5.38 23.61
N LYS A 69 -11.20 -4.40 24.50
CA LYS A 69 -12.30 -3.42 24.75
C LYS A 69 -12.22 -2.31 23.71
N LEU A 70 -12.44 -2.67 22.45
CA LEU A 70 -12.33 -1.77 21.30
C LEU A 70 -13.68 -1.06 21.07
N PRO A 71 -13.72 0.29 21.03
CA PRO A 71 -14.93 1.04 20.67
C PRO A 71 -15.11 1.03 19.13
N LEU A 72 -15.61 -0.09 18.62
CA LEU A 72 -15.87 -0.32 17.21
C LEU A 72 -17.38 -0.21 16.93
N ASP A 73 -17.76 0.42 15.82
CA ASP A 73 -19.13 0.40 15.33
C ASP A 73 -19.56 -1.06 15.03
N ALA A 74 -20.84 -1.39 15.25
CA ALA A 74 -21.34 -2.78 15.16
C ALA A 74 -21.11 -3.43 13.78
N ASP A 75 -21.01 -2.62 12.72
CA ASP A 75 -20.78 -3.01 11.33
C ASP A 75 -19.44 -2.49 10.78
N GLY A 76 -18.54 -2.02 11.67
CA GLY A 76 -17.23 -1.51 11.33
C GLY A 76 -16.24 -2.61 10.94
N TYR A 77 -15.08 -2.18 10.49
CA TYR A 77 -13.98 -3.05 10.03
C TYR A 77 -12.76 -2.92 10.91
N ILE A 78 -11.97 -4.01 10.97
CA ILE A 78 -10.62 -4.02 11.53
C ILE A 78 -9.67 -4.43 10.40
N PRO A 79 -9.21 -3.49 9.56
CA PRO A 79 -8.37 -3.82 8.41
C PRO A 79 -7.00 -4.36 8.82
N ARG A 80 -6.40 -3.88 9.91
CA ARG A 80 -5.06 -4.30 10.35
C ARG A 80 -4.93 -4.25 11.87
N ILE A 81 -4.12 -5.17 12.39
CA ILE A 81 -3.54 -5.10 13.74
C ILE A 81 -2.04 -5.31 13.64
N ARG A 82 -1.26 -4.61 14.46
CA ARG A 82 0.18 -4.70 14.39
C ARG A 82 0.81 -4.39 15.76
N PHE A 83 1.69 -5.24 16.27
CA PHE A 83 2.51 -4.84 17.40
C PHE A 83 3.44 -3.70 16.99
N THR A 84 3.59 -2.71 17.88
CA THR A 84 4.58 -1.65 17.73
C THR A 84 5.97 -2.19 18.12
N GLN A 85 6.97 -1.34 18.18
CA GLN A 85 8.28 -1.74 18.73
C GLN A 85 8.22 -2.00 20.25
N ASP A 86 7.22 -1.46 20.95
CA ASP A 86 6.91 -1.85 22.33
C ASP A 86 6.03 -3.11 22.31
N PRO A 87 6.49 -4.27 22.84
CA PRO A 87 5.74 -5.51 22.86
C PRO A 87 4.47 -5.47 23.74
N ASN A 88 4.29 -4.44 24.56
CA ASN A 88 3.10 -4.22 25.35
C ASN A 88 2.10 -3.27 24.69
N LYS A 89 2.38 -2.83 23.46
CA LYS A 89 1.54 -1.90 22.72
C LYS A 89 1.14 -2.49 21.36
N LEU A 90 -0.15 -2.86 21.25
CA LEU A 90 -0.76 -3.32 20.01
C LEU A 90 -1.46 -2.14 19.33
N ALA A 91 -1.12 -1.84 18.09
CA ALA A 91 -1.89 -0.94 17.26
C ALA A 91 -3.06 -1.69 16.62
N ILE A 92 -4.26 -1.16 16.79
CA ILE A 92 -5.50 -1.68 16.19
C ILE A 92 -6.06 -0.58 15.31
N MET A 93 -6.24 -0.87 14.03
CA MET A 93 -6.76 0.04 13.02
C MET A 93 -8.21 -0.32 12.72
N THR A 94 -9.08 0.67 12.68
CA THR A 94 -10.50 0.46 12.41
C THR A 94 -11.01 1.41 11.36
N LEU A 95 -12.07 0.99 10.66
CA LEU A 95 -12.85 1.83 9.77
C LEU A 95 -14.33 1.72 10.13
N ASN A 96 -15.07 2.80 9.97
CA ASN A 96 -16.53 2.73 9.95
C ASN A 96 -17.04 2.04 8.68
N ARG A 97 -18.35 1.71 8.61
CA ARG A 97 -18.95 1.03 7.45
C ARG A 97 -18.78 1.81 6.14
N HIS A 98 -18.84 3.13 6.18
CA HIS A 98 -18.65 4.00 5.00
C HIS A 98 -17.18 4.15 4.59
N GLN A 99 -16.24 3.62 5.39
CA GLN A 99 -14.80 3.67 5.14
C GLN A 99 -14.25 5.10 4.94
N ASN A 100 -14.87 6.07 5.60
CA ASN A 100 -14.49 7.47 5.56
C ASN A 100 -14.06 8.03 6.93
N ARG A 101 -14.02 7.17 7.97
CA ARG A 101 -13.44 7.45 9.29
C ARG A 101 -12.51 6.32 9.68
N PHE A 102 -11.25 6.64 9.80
CA PHE A 102 -10.19 5.77 10.27
C PHE A 102 -9.83 6.14 11.71
N ASP A 103 -9.80 5.14 12.58
CA ASP A 103 -9.29 5.27 13.94
C ASP A 103 -8.16 4.27 14.18
N MET A 104 -7.06 4.74 14.75
CA MET A 104 -6.00 3.88 15.26
C MET A 104 -5.96 3.96 16.79
N TYR A 105 -6.02 2.80 17.41
CA TYR A 105 -5.94 2.66 18.86
C TYR A 105 -4.62 2.02 19.26
N PHE A 106 -4.00 2.52 20.32
CA PHE A 106 -2.98 1.78 21.02
C PHE A 106 -3.62 1.03 22.18
N ALA A 107 -3.38 -0.26 22.23
CA ALA A 107 -4.00 -1.19 23.14
C ALA A 107 -2.96 -1.96 23.95
N ASP A 108 -3.21 -2.15 25.23
CA ASP A 108 -2.44 -3.06 26.06
C ASP A 108 -3.02 -4.48 25.92
N PRO A 109 -2.27 -5.44 25.37
CA PRO A 109 -2.78 -6.78 25.08
C PRO A 109 -3.13 -7.59 26.34
N ARG A 110 -2.71 -7.17 27.54
CA ARG A 110 -3.02 -7.84 28.80
C ARG A 110 -4.20 -7.24 29.54
N SER A 111 -4.24 -5.92 29.68
CA SER A 111 -5.36 -5.23 30.33
C SER A 111 -6.56 -5.07 29.43
N THR A 112 -6.40 -5.24 28.12
CA THR A 112 -7.41 -5.07 27.06
C THR A 112 -7.88 -3.63 26.85
N VAL A 113 -7.26 -2.66 27.52
CA VAL A 113 -7.60 -1.24 27.39
C VAL A 113 -7.10 -0.71 26.04
N CYS A 114 -7.98 -0.04 25.31
CA CYS A 114 -7.69 0.62 24.05
C CYS A 114 -7.79 2.14 24.21
N LYS A 115 -6.78 2.88 23.76
CA LYS A 115 -6.76 4.34 23.76
C LYS A 115 -6.64 4.83 22.32
N LEU A 116 -7.52 5.76 21.92
CA LEU A 116 -7.44 6.40 20.60
C LEU A 116 -6.12 7.15 20.50
N ALA A 117 -5.34 6.83 19.47
CA ALA A 117 -4.06 7.48 19.15
C ALA A 117 -4.18 8.44 17.97
N LEU A 118 -5.00 8.09 16.97
CA LEU A 118 -5.18 8.88 15.78
C LEU A 118 -6.60 8.68 15.24
N ARG A 119 -7.22 9.77 14.80
CA ARG A 119 -8.42 9.77 13.94
C ARG A 119 -8.12 10.52 12.67
N ASP A 120 -8.51 9.95 11.53
CA ASP A 120 -8.52 10.61 10.24
C ASP A 120 -9.89 10.45 9.59
N GLU A 121 -10.38 11.51 8.96
CA GLU A 121 -11.71 11.54 8.35
C GLU A 121 -11.60 12.15 6.96
N SER A 122 -12.32 11.55 6.01
CA SER A 122 -12.42 12.03 4.64
C SER A 122 -13.89 12.29 4.30
N PRO A 123 -14.24 13.33 3.54
CA PRO A 123 -15.58 13.50 3.02
C PRO A 123 -15.95 12.45 1.96
N TYR A 124 -15.00 11.65 1.50
CA TYR A 124 -15.17 10.65 0.47
C TYR A 124 -14.85 9.24 0.98
N TYR A 125 -13.59 8.84 0.88
CA TYR A 125 -13.13 7.47 1.13
C TYR A 125 -11.68 7.49 1.61
N ILE A 126 -11.33 6.61 2.53
CA ILE A 126 -9.96 6.42 3.01
C ILE A 126 -9.37 5.20 2.31
N SER A 127 -8.29 5.39 1.56
CA SER A 127 -7.62 4.34 0.80
C SER A 127 -6.96 3.30 1.70
N GLU A 128 -7.00 2.03 1.27
CA GLU A 128 -6.29 0.93 1.95
C GLU A 128 -4.78 1.16 2.05
N ASN A 129 -4.20 1.92 1.12
CA ASN A 129 -2.78 2.27 1.10
C ASN A 129 -2.31 2.92 2.42
N VAL A 130 -3.21 3.60 3.13
CA VAL A 130 -2.94 4.21 4.44
C VAL A 130 -2.43 3.18 5.45
N PHE A 131 -3.06 1.99 5.53
CA PHE A 131 -2.77 1.01 6.57
C PHE A 131 -1.41 0.35 6.42
N ASP A 132 -0.98 0.15 5.18
CA ASP A 132 0.29 -0.54 4.88
C ASP A 132 1.49 0.39 5.00
N ASN A 133 1.27 1.71 4.94
CA ASN A 133 2.30 2.73 5.08
C ASN A 133 2.53 3.23 6.52
N ILE A 134 1.79 2.70 7.51
CA ILE A 134 2.06 3.00 8.92
C ILE A 134 3.27 2.19 9.37
N GLN A 135 4.32 2.87 9.80
CA GLN A 135 5.51 2.26 10.41
C GLN A 135 5.71 2.84 11.80
N PHE A 136 6.01 1.95 12.76
CA PHE A 136 6.22 2.31 14.16
C PHE A 136 7.70 2.35 14.49
N TYR A 137 8.10 3.39 15.21
CA TYR A 137 9.42 3.63 15.76
C TYR A 137 9.31 3.73 17.29
N PRO A 138 10.40 3.76 18.07
CA PRO A 138 10.33 3.81 19.53
C PRO A 138 9.43 4.93 20.06
N GLU A 139 9.57 6.15 19.52
CA GLU A 139 8.87 7.35 19.98
C GLU A 139 7.84 7.89 18.98
N ASN A 140 7.78 7.33 17.76
CA ASN A 140 7.04 7.93 16.65
C ASN A 140 6.37 6.88 15.76
N PHE A 141 5.46 7.37 14.90
CA PHE A 141 4.95 6.58 13.78
C PHE A 141 4.67 7.46 12.55
N SER A 142 4.74 6.84 11.38
CA SER A 142 4.35 7.45 10.11
C SER A 142 2.86 7.26 9.83
N PHE A 143 2.27 8.21 9.11
CA PHE A 143 0.90 8.11 8.63
C PHE A 143 0.78 8.81 7.28
N LEU A 144 0.15 8.16 6.28
CA LEU A 144 -0.26 8.81 5.04
C LEU A 144 -1.70 9.27 5.17
N SER A 145 -2.01 10.50 4.74
CA SER A 145 -3.36 11.04 4.72
C SER A 145 -3.53 12.01 3.55
N ASP A 146 -4.70 12.03 2.96
CA ASP A 146 -5.11 12.94 1.88
C ASP A 146 -5.92 14.15 2.39
N LYS A 147 -5.88 14.41 3.70
CA LYS A 147 -6.66 15.47 4.37
C LYS A 147 -6.41 16.88 3.86
N ASP A 148 -5.30 17.13 3.14
CA ASP A 148 -4.99 18.39 2.46
C ASP A 148 -5.11 18.31 0.93
N GLY A 149 -5.82 17.28 0.41
CA GLY A 149 -6.18 17.08 -1.00
C GLY A 149 -5.34 16.08 -1.76
N TYR A 150 -4.17 15.69 -1.24
CA TYR A 150 -3.29 14.67 -1.79
C TYR A 150 -2.70 13.79 -0.69
N PRO A 151 -2.44 12.49 -0.94
CA PRO A 151 -1.75 11.64 0.03
C PRO A 151 -0.37 12.19 0.37
N HIS A 152 -0.19 12.60 1.62
CA HIS A 152 1.08 13.11 2.15
C HIS A 152 1.51 12.39 3.40
N LEU A 153 2.83 12.43 3.69
CA LEU A 153 3.44 11.82 4.86
C LEU A 153 3.35 12.76 6.05
N TYR A 154 2.76 12.27 7.13
CA TYR A 154 2.69 12.90 8.44
C TYR A 154 3.48 12.09 9.46
N TRP A 155 4.08 12.79 10.42
CA TRP A 155 4.88 12.21 11.48
C TRP A 155 4.25 12.51 12.84
N TYR A 156 3.94 11.46 13.59
CA TYR A 156 3.25 11.53 14.87
C TYR A 156 4.11 10.97 15.99
N SER A 157 3.94 11.47 17.21
CA SER A 157 4.46 10.83 18.42
C SER A 157 3.66 9.56 18.75
N MET A 158 4.25 8.64 19.52
CA MET A 158 3.53 7.48 20.06
C MET A 158 2.44 7.88 21.08
N GLY A 159 2.30 9.15 21.41
CA GLY A 159 1.17 9.72 22.16
C GLY A 159 0.01 10.16 21.29
N GLY A 160 0.13 10.09 19.95
CA GLY A 160 -0.91 10.50 19.00
C GLY A 160 -0.86 11.99 18.60
N ASN A 161 0.16 12.74 19.03
CA ASN A 161 0.30 14.14 18.67
C ASN A 161 1.01 14.29 17.32
N LEU A 162 0.46 15.10 16.43
CA LEU A 162 1.12 15.48 15.18
C LEU A 162 2.39 16.29 15.50
N ILE A 163 3.54 15.79 15.02
CA ILE A 163 4.83 16.49 15.14
C ILE A 163 5.05 17.37 13.92
N LYS A 164 4.86 16.81 12.71
CA LYS A 164 4.98 17.57 11.45
C LYS A 164 4.31 16.87 10.28
N GLN A 165 3.91 17.65 9.29
CA GLN A 165 3.70 17.20 7.93
C GLN A 165 5.06 17.17 7.23
N VAL A 166 5.47 15.99 6.75
CA VAL A 166 6.81 15.79 6.15
C VAL A 166 6.81 16.20 4.68
N THR A 167 5.74 15.88 3.95
CA THR A 167 5.59 16.19 2.52
C THR A 167 4.36 17.04 2.27
N LYS A 168 4.37 17.85 1.22
CA LYS A 168 3.25 18.71 0.80
C LYS A 168 3.36 19.08 -0.67
N GLY A 169 2.25 19.44 -1.30
CA GLY A 169 2.20 19.90 -2.70
C GLY A 169 1.05 19.27 -3.49
N ALA A 170 0.92 19.61 -4.76
CA ALA A 170 -0.10 19.05 -5.65
C ALA A 170 0.38 17.74 -6.31
N HIS A 171 0.73 16.76 -5.49
CA HIS A 171 1.21 15.44 -5.89
C HIS A 171 1.03 14.44 -4.75
N GLU A 172 1.15 13.17 -5.04
CA GLU A 172 0.94 12.09 -4.09
C GLU A 172 2.24 11.48 -3.60
N VAL A 173 2.27 11.12 -2.34
CA VAL A 173 3.21 10.14 -1.78
C VAL A 173 2.56 8.76 -1.91
N GLU A 174 3.13 7.93 -2.76
CA GLU A 174 2.64 6.57 -3.03
C GLU A 174 2.98 5.57 -1.92
N SER A 175 4.19 5.71 -1.39
CA SER A 175 4.70 4.80 -0.35
C SER A 175 5.70 5.49 0.56
N PHE A 176 5.60 5.22 1.85
CA PHE A 176 6.63 5.52 2.82
C PHE A 176 7.58 4.33 2.94
N LEU A 177 8.86 4.56 2.61
CA LEU A 177 9.89 3.51 2.57
C LEU A 177 10.59 3.32 3.92
N GLY A 178 10.67 4.39 4.74
CA GLY A 178 11.26 4.33 6.06
C GLY A 178 11.88 5.64 6.52
N TYR A 179 12.26 5.62 7.80
CA TYR A 179 12.94 6.74 8.47
C TYR A 179 14.28 6.26 9.02
N ASP A 180 15.35 6.99 8.71
CA ASP A 180 16.67 6.75 9.30
C ASP A 180 16.77 7.51 10.62
N GLU A 181 16.72 6.78 11.73
CA GLU A 181 16.82 7.35 13.08
C GLU A 181 18.19 8.00 13.34
N ALA A 182 19.24 7.57 12.64
CA ALA A 182 20.59 8.06 12.87
C ALA A 182 20.78 9.50 12.34
N ASP A 183 20.25 9.80 11.14
CA ASP A 183 20.38 11.13 10.52
C ASP A 183 19.07 11.93 10.46
N GLY A 184 17.94 11.32 10.79
CA GLY A 184 16.63 11.96 10.80
C GLY A 184 16.00 12.13 9.41
N SER A 185 16.39 11.32 8.44
CA SER A 185 15.91 11.37 7.06
C SER A 185 14.71 10.47 6.83
N PHE A 186 13.77 10.94 5.99
CA PHE A 186 12.59 10.23 5.52
C PHE A 186 12.79 9.82 4.07
N TYR A 187 12.42 8.58 3.73
CA TYR A 187 12.50 8.04 2.37
C TYR A 187 11.11 7.64 1.90
N PHE A 188 10.74 8.01 0.68
CA PHE A 188 9.40 7.78 0.14
C PHE A 188 9.40 7.73 -1.39
N ILE A 189 8.33 7.20 -1.96
CA ILE A 189 8.03 7.25 -3.39
C ILE A 189 6.94 8.29 -3.62
N SER A 190 7.11 9.11 -4.65
CA SER A 190 6.14 10.11 -5.05
C SER A 190 6.03 10.23 -6.57
N ASN A 191 4.85 10.67 -7.02
CA ASN A 191 4.56 10.99 -8.41
C ASN A 191 4.75 12.49 -8.74
N GLU A 192 5.52 13.22 -7.93
CA GLU A 192 5.69 14.68 -8.00
C GLU A 192 6.03 15.23 -9.39
N GLU A 193 6.82 14.49 -10.18
CA GLU A 193 7.22 14.94 -11.53
C GLU A 193 6.10 14.75 -12.57
N SER A 194 5.26 13.76 -12.38
CA SER A 194 4.17 13.43 -13.28
C SER A 194 3.29 12.35 -12.66
N PRO A 195 1.97 12.41 -12.78
CA PRO A 195 1.07 11.33 -12.33
C PRO A 195 1.32 9.98 -13.01
N MET A 196 2.12 9.97 -14.11
CA MET A 196 2.49 8.75 -14.84
C MET A 196 3.88 8.22 -14.45
N ARG A 197 4.51 8.74 -13.40
CA ARG A 197 5.88 8.39 -13.00
C ARG A 197 6.00 8.30 -11.50
N GLN A 198 6.87 7.44 -11.04
CA GLN A 198 7.21 7.31 -9.64
C GLN A 198 8.72 7.46 -9.46
N ALA A 199 9.13 8.25 -8.49
CA ALA A 199 10.52 8.46 -8.16
C ALA A 199 10.75 8.28 -6.65
N VAL A 200 11.96 7.87 -6.29
CA VAL A 200 12.41 7.72 -4.91
C VAL A 200 13.00 9.04 -4.43
N TYR A 201 12.55 9.50 -3.26
CA TYR A 201 12.95 10.74 -2.64
C TYR A 201 13.47 10.53 -1.22
N LYS A 202 14.33 11.45 -0.80
CA LYS A 202 14.80 11.66 0.57
C LYS A 202 14.43 13.07 1.03
N ILE A 203 13.96 13.20 2.26
CA ILE A 203 13.90 14.50 2.96
C ILE A 203 14.78 14.37 4.21
N ASP A 204 15.81 15.21 4.29
CA ASP A 204 16.73 15.22 5.43
C ASP A 204 16.12 15.92 6.68
N ARG A 205 16.84 15.84 7.80
CA ARG A 205 16.44 16.50 9.06
C ARG A 205 16.17 18.01 8.91
N LYS A 206 16.86 18.68 7.97
CA LYS A 206 16.70 20.12 7.70
C LYS A 206 15.53 20.42 6.77
N GLY A 207 14.86 19.39 6.25
CA GLY A 207 13.75 19.53 5.31
C GLY A 207 14.18 19.65 3.85
N LYS A 208 15.46 19.45 3.52
CA LYS A 208 15.94 19.44 2.14
C LYS A 208 15.48 18.14 1.47
N LYS A 209 14.71 18.29 0.39
CA LYS A 209 14.28 17.18 -0.47
C LYS A 209 15.31 16.90 -1.54
N THR A 210 15.61 15.63 -1.76
CA THR A 210 16.54 15.14 -2.80
C THR A 210 15.91 13.97 -3.53
N LYS A 211 15.90 14.00 -4.86
CA LYS A 211 15.50 12.88 -5.70
C LYS A 211 16.64 11.89 -5.79
N LEU A 212 16.41 10.63 -5.45
CA LEU A 212 17.42 9.57 -5.45
C LEU A 212 17.43 8.76 -6.76
N SER A 213 16.26 8.50 -7.34
CA SER A 213 16.15 7.79 -8.62
C SER A 213 16.33 8.74 -9.79
N GLN A 214 17.33 8.49 -10.64
CA GLN A 214 17.71 9.43 -11.70
C GLN A 214 16.88 9.32 -12.98
N LYS A 215 16.36 8.11 -13.29
CA LYS A 215 15.66 7.85 -14.54
C LYS A 215 14.16 8.13 -14.43
N ALA A 216 13.62 8.81 -15.43
CA ALA A 216 12.18 9.06 -15.55
C ALA A 216 11.44 7.77 -15.94
N GLY A 217 10.46 7.37 -15.14
CA GLY A 217 9.68 6.15 -15.30
C GLY A 217 9.08 5.70 -13.98
N MET A 218 8.85 4.42 -13.85
CA MET A 218 8.40 3.80 -12.60
C MET A 218 9.63 3.32 -11.82
N ASN A 219 9.78 3.83 -10.62
CA ASN A 219 10.83 3.43 -9.69
C ASN A 219 10.19 2.90 -8.42
N SER A 220 10.64 1.75 -7.96
CA SER A 220 10.32 1.22 -6.63
C SER A 220 11.61 0.93 -5.87
N ALA A 221 11.58 1.04 -4.56
CA ALA A 221 12.77 0.87 -3.74
C ALA A 221 12.51 0.00 -2.51
N LEU A 222 13.48 -0.84 -2.20
CA LEU A 222 13.52 -1.63 -0.97
C LEU A 222 14.79 -1.26 -0.21
N PHE A 223 14.62 -0.58 0.93
CA PHE A 223 15.75 -0.17 1.77
C PHE A 223 16.22 -1.28 2.70
N SER A 224 17.52 -1.27 2.99
CA SER A 224 18.08 -2.08 4.09
C SER A 224 17.54 -1.60 5.44
N PRO A 225 17.52 -2.45 6.48
CA PRO A 225 17.05 -2.04 7.82
C PRO A 225 17.81 -0.85 8.40
N THR A 226 19.05 -0.63 7.96
CA THR A 226 19.89 0.51 8.40
C THR A 226 19.71 1.75 7.55
N MET A 227 18.80 1.74 6.56
CA MET A 227 18.54 2.83 5.60
C MET A 227 19.78 3.33 4.81
N LYS A 228 20.90 2.58 4.83
CA LYS A 228 22.15 2.96 4.15
C LYS A 228 22.22 2.56 2.68
N TYR A 229 21.46 1.53 2.30
CA TYR A 229 21.44 0.99 0.96
C TYR A 229 20.00 0.71 0.54
N TYR A 230 19.75 0.75 -0.76
CA TYR A 230 18.47 0.28 -1.30
C TYR A 230 18.64 -0.39 -2.65
N ILE A 231 17.75 -1.33 -2.93
CA ILE A 231 17.55 -1.93 -4.24
C ILE A 231 16.50 -1.09 -4.96
N ASN A 232 16.85 -0.51 -6.11
CA ASN A 232 15.89 0.18 -6.97
C ASN A 232 15.51 -0.72 -8.14
N THR A 233 14.21 -0.87 -8.38
CA THR A 233 13.69 -1.48 -9.59
C THR A 233 13.11 -0.38 -10.46
N TYR A 234 13.73 -0.17 -11.62
CA TYR A 234 13.31 0.82 -12.59
C TYR A 234 12.73 0.17 -13.83
N THR A 235 11.64 0.70 -14.34
CA THR A 235 11.06 0.33 -15.64
C THR A 235 10.38 1.55 -16.27
N ASN A 236 10.20 1.50 -17.57
CA ASN A 236 9.33 2.41 -18.31
C ASN A 236 8.65 1.66 -19.45
N LEU A 237 7.95 2.40 -20.32
CA LEU A 237 7.17 1.83 -21.41
C LEU A 237 7.98 0.90 -22.34
N ASP A 238 9.25 1.24 -22.59
CA ASP A 238 10.12 0.59 -23.58
C ASP A 238 11.29 -0.14 -22.93
N THR A 239 11.43 -0.05 -21.61
CA THR A 239 12.59 -0.62 -20.90
C THR A 239 12.12 -1.70 -19.92
N PRO A 240 12.48 -2.97 -20.12
CA PRO A 240 12.31 -4.01 -19.12
C PRO A 240 13.00 -3.63 -17.81
N ALA A 241 12.51 -4.19 -16.70
CA ALA A 241 12.99 -3.86 -15.38
C ALA A 241 14.53 -3.91 -15.27
N VAL A 242 15.11 -2.85 -14.74
CA VAL A 242 16.53 -2.76 -14.40
C VAL A 242 16.64 -2.65 -12.88
N ILE A 243 17.39 -3.57 -12.28
CA ILE A 243 17.54 -3.66 -10.83
C ILE A 243 18.95 -3.22 -10.44
N THR A 244 19.03 -2.26 -9.54
CA THR A 244 20.31 -1.70 -9.08
C THR A 244 20.40 -1.67 -7.56
N LEU A 245 21.60 -1.87 -7.04
CA LEU A 245 21.96 -1.56 -5.66
C LEU A 245 22.49 -0.13 -5.60
N ASN A 246 21.96 0.68 -4.69
CA ASN A 246 22.30 2.08 -4.53
C ASN A 246 22.61 2.38 -3.06
N ASP A 247 23.40 3.43 -2.82
CA ASP A 247 23.50 4.02 -1.49
C ASP A 247 22.33 4.97 -1.21
N ASN A 248 22.19 5.42 0.01
CA ASN A 248 21.09 6.29 0.44
C ASN A 248 21.20 7.76 -0.02
N GLU A 249 22.21 8.08 -0.82
CA GLU A 249 22.34 9.36 -1.54
C GLU A 249 21.98 9.22 -3.04
N GLY A 250 21.55 8.02 -3.47
CA GLY A 250 21.10 7.75 -4.83
C GLY A 250 22.21 7.34 -5.80
N LYS A 251 23.45 7.15 -5.34
CA LYS A 251 24.53 6.66 -6.18
C LYS A 251 24.39 5.17 -6.43
N THR A 252 24.35 4.77 -7.68
CA THR A 252 24.36 3.36 -8.07
C THR A 252 25.72 2.73 -7.78
N LEU A 253 25.71 1.71 -6.94
CA LEU A 253 26.92 0.95 -6.58
C LEU A 253 27.10 -0.27 -7.50
N LYS A 254 26.00 -0.90 -7.90
CA LYS A 254 26.02 -2.09 -8.75
C LYS A 254 24.70 -2.25 -9.51
N THR A 255 24.78 -2.62 -10.77
CA THR A 255 23.63 -3.18 -11.51
C THR A 255 23.54 -4.66 -11.18
N LEU A 256 22.40 -5.06 -10.60
CA LEU A 256 22.12 -6.46 -10.24
C LEU A 256 21.53 -7.22 -11.43
N GLU A 257 20.60 -6.55 -12.15
CA GLU A 257 20.00 -7.12 -13.36
C GLU A 257 19.70 -5.98 -14.36
N ALA A 258 20.17 -6.14 -15.59
CA ALA A 258 19.94 -5.20 -16.69
C ALA A 258 18.96 -5.71 -17.73
N ASN A 259 18.55 -6.98 -17.62
CA ASN A 259 17.66 -7.67 -18.56
C ASN A 259 18.10 -7.60 -20.03
N ASN A 260 19.43 -7.65 -20.28
CA ASN A 260 19.98 -7.51 -21.62
C ASN A 260 19.54 -8.64 -22.56
N ALA A 261 19.47 -9.89 -22.07
CA ALA A 261 18.99 -11.01 -22.86
C ALA A 261 17.51 -10.85 -23.27
N LEU A 262 16.67 -10.33 -22.35
CA LEU A 262 15.28 -10.03 -22.65
C LEU A 262 15.17 -8.89 -23.69
N LYS A 263 15.96 -7.82 -23.53
CA LYS A 263 16.01 -6.72 -24.52
C LYS A 263 16.38 -7.20 -25.91
N GLN A 264 17.36 -8.11 -26.02
CA GLN A 264 17.75 -8.70 -27.30
C GLN A 264 16.62 -9.53 -27.92
N LYS A 265 15.90 -10.31 -27.12
CA LYS A 265 14.76 -11.10 -27.59
C LYS A 265 13.62 -10.18 -28.07
N LEU A 266 13.28 -9.15 -27.27
CA LEU A 266 12.24 -8.20 -27.62
C LEU A 266 12.56 -7.42 -28.90
N ALA A 267 13.84 -7.11 -29.15
CA ALA A 267 14.26 -6.44 -30.39
C ALA A 267 14.06 -7.28 -31.66
N GLN A 268 13.87 -8.61 -31.52
CA GLN A 268 13.60 -9.53 -32.65
C GLN A 268 12.09 -9.68 -32.94
N VAL A 269 11.23 -9.09 -32.12
CA VAL A 269 9.77 -9.20 -32.24
C VAL A 269 9.22 -7.84 -32.64
N ALA A 270 8.31 -7.83 -33.60
CA ALA A 270 7.55 -6.64 -33.96
C ALA A 270 6.53 -6.32 -32.88
N LEU A 271 6.96 -5.57 -31.88
CA LEU A 271 6.08 -5.16 -30.78
C LEU A 271 5.18 -3.98 -31.18
N PRO A 272 3.93 -3.95 -30.72
CA PRO A 272 3.06 -2.80 -30.88
C PRO A 272 3.69 -1.55 -30.28
N GLN A 273 3.61 -0.43 -31.00
CA GLN A 273 4.08 0.85 -30.47
C GLN A 273 3.09 1.38 -29.44
N LYS A 274 3.62 1.83 -28.32
CA LYS A 274 2.85 2.48 -27.26
C LYS A 274 3.22 3.96 -27.24
N GLU A 275 2.21 4.82 -27.13
CA GLU A 275 2.43 6.26 -27.04
C GLU A 275 1.54 6.87 -25.96
N PHE A 276 2.08 7.88 -25.26
CA PHE A 276 1.31 8.70 -24.34
C PHE A 276 0.72 9.90 -25.07
N PHE A 277 -0.48 10.28 -24.66
CA PHE A 277 -1.15 11.47 -25.16
C PHE A 277 -1.94 12.15 -24.05
N LYS A 278 -2.35 13.38 -24.32
CA LYS A 278 -3.24 14.12 -23.43
C LYS A 278 -4.52 14.49 -24.19
N PHE A 279 -5.62 14.50 -23.50
CA PHE A 279 -6.89 14.97 -24.01
C PHE A 279 -7.69 15.70 -22.95
N LYS A 280 -8.62 16.55 -23.40
CA LYS A 280 -9.52 17.26 -22.50
C LYS A 280 -10.91 16.64 -22.55
N THR A 281 -11.51 16.45 -21.38
CA THR A 281 -12.91 16.07 -21.26
C THR A 281 -13.83 17.21 -21.71
N SER A 282 -15.13 16.93 -21.89
CA SER A 282 -16.14 17.96 -22.16
C SER A 282 -16.23 19.03 -21.07
N GLN A 283 -15.78 18.72 -19.86
CA GLN A 283 -15.72 19.65 -18.74
C GLN A 283 -14.39 20.43 -18.66
N GLY A 284 -13.50 20.25 -19.64
CA GLY A 284 -12.21 20.94 -19.71
C GLY A 284 -11.10 20.34 -18.85
N VAL A 285 -11.34 19.20 -18.19
CA VAL A 285 -10.32 18.49 -17.40
C VAL A 285 -9.31 17.81 -18.31
N GLU A 286 -8.01 18.12 -18.17
CA GLU A 286 -6.95 17.45 -18.91
C GLU A 286 -6.65 16.09 -18.28
N LEU A 287 -6.71 15.04 -19.09
CA LEU A 287 -6.39 13.67 -18.72
C LEU A 287 -5.19 13.16 -19.49
N ASN A 288 -4.41 12.29 -18.83
CA ASN A 288 -3.36 11.52 -19.47
C ASN A 288 -3.93 10.21 -20.01
N GLY A 289 -3.53 9.85 -21.22
CA GLY A 289 -3.90 8.60 -21.86
C GLY A 289 -2.68 7.89 -22.44
N TRP A 290 -2.83 6.63 -22.71
CA TRP A 290 -1.89 5.86 -23.51
C TRP A 290 -2.63 4.99 -24.50
N MET A 291 -2.04 4.74 -25.66
CA MET A 291 -2.57 3.83 -26.64
C MET A 291 -1.50 2.88 -27.15
N MET A 292 -1.93 1.72 -27.60
CA MET A 292 -1.08 0.73 -28.25
C MET A 292 -1.58 0.55 -29.69
N LYS A 293 -0.73 0.84 -30.64
CA LYS A 293 -1.03 0.68 -32.07
C LYS A 293 -0.48 -0.67 -32.55
N PRO A 294 -1.16 -1.37 -33.48
CA PRO A 294 -0.58 -2.55 -34.11
C PRO A 294 0.81 -2.30 -34.66
N ALA A 295 1.66 -3.33 -34.70
CA ALA A 295 3.04 -3.20 -35.19
C ALA A 295 3.11 -2.71 -36.66
N ASP A 296 2.09 -3.03 -37.48
CA ASP A 296 1.91 -2.62 -38.87
C ASP A 296 0.93 -1.45 -39.03
N PHE A 297 0.77 -0.62 -37.99
CA PHE A 297 -0.17 0.49 -38.02
C PHE A 297 0.06 1.41 -39.19
N SER A 298 -1.03 1.75 -39.90
CA SER A 298 -1.05 2.74 -40.95
C SER A 298 -2.22 3.69 -40.77
N ALA A 299 -1.99 4.99 -40.78
CA ALA A 299 -3.02 6.00 -40.64
C ALA A 299 -4.06 5.98 -41.79
N SER A 300 -3.76 5.30 -42.88
CA SER A 300 -4.68 5.13 -44.05
C SER A 300 -5.62 3.93 -43.90
N LYS A 301 -5.43 3.08 -42.91
CA LYS A 301 -6.29 1.93 -42.65
C LYS A 301 -7.30 2.22 -41.55
N LYS A 302 -8.45 1.58 -41.58
CA LYS A 302 -9.39 1.47 -40.46
C LYS A 302 -9.03 0.27 -39.61
N TYR A 303 -9.12 0.42 -38.29
CA TYR A 303 -8.86 -0.62 -37.29
C TYR A 303 -10.09 -0.85 -36.44
#